data_0af94b97736d8c7b77b64adc1f755c95
#
_entry.id   0af94b97736d8c7b77b64adc1f755c95
#
_cell.length_a   1.000
_cell.length_b   1.000
_cell.length_c   1.000
_cell.angle_alpha   90.00
_cell.angle_beta   90.00
_cell.angle_gamma   90.00
#
_symmetry.space_group_name_H-M   'P 1'
#
loop_
_entity.id
_entity.type
_entity.pdbx_description
1 polymer ?
#
loop_
_entity_poly.entity_id
_entity_poly.type
_entity_poly.pdbx_seq_one_letter_code
_entity_poly.pdbx_strand_id
1 'polypeptide(L)'
;MTTLFELLAAQNPWWSGQPFDTGRERPKYLSTIRRYLKTGEIIVLSGVRRSGKTTLLYQTIRQLITANKVPAKNILFVNCDEPEIASRKNALPEAVDTYRREIAARGTIYLVFDEIQGIENWEREVKSLYDRKHCKIIISGSSSYLLDSQVSTLLSGRYLSVMVFPLDFSEYLRFHGLVLPKDAATRAAQKYEITTYLRQYLHEGGFPMVVLQQDERTKQDYLRAYYDSIVYRDIIRTNVVRNQKALAGLLHYLFSNISSPYSYRRLKEMLGIDIDTVRDYIHFAGMAKILFEVQAFAYSLPAQARQNKKIYCIDTGLRNAVSFRFSKDEGKLAENLVFVELMRSGVAPYYWKGSREVDFVIKSKDNTLTAINVCYSDAIPDREYEGLREFAEEFGDKVKEPIILTKDYEATDGEIACIPLWKWLLENESR
;
A
#
# COMPACT_ATOMS: atom_id res chain seq x y z
N MET A 1 -37.18 13.40 -7.89
CA MET A 1 -35.85 13.52 -7.24
C MET A 1 -35.74 12.40 -6.23
N THR A 2 -34.66 11.62 -6.28
CA THR A 2 -34.39 10.56 -5.32
C THR A 2 -34.17 11.18 -3.93
N THR A 3 -34.81 10.68 -2.90
CA THR A 3 -34.60 11.17 -1.53
C THR A 3 -33.25 10.69 -0.98
N LEU A 4 -32.70 11.38 0.01
CA LEU A 4 -31.46 10.94 0.67
C LEU A 4 -31.62 9.51 1.24
N PHE A 5 -32.78 9.19 1.81
CA PHE A 5 -33.05 7.86 2.32
C PHE A 5 -33.02 6.79 1.23
N GLU A 6 -33.61 7.04 0.06
CA GLU A 6 -33.56 6.11 -1.07
C GLU A 6 -32.13 5.88 -1.56
N LEU A 7 -31.31 6.93 -1.63
CA LEU A 7 -29.87 6.81 -1.95
C LEU A 7 -29.14 5.94 -0.92
N LEU A 8 -29.37 6.19 0.37
CA LEU A 8 -28.76 5.39 1.44
C LEU A 8 -29.25 3.93 1.39
N ALA A 9 -30.55 3.69 1.16
CA ALA A 9 -31.10 2.35 1.08
C ALA A 9 -30.49 1.55 -0.09
N ALA A 10 -30.27 2.18 -1.23
CA ALA A 10 -29.62 1.56 -2.38
C ALA A 10 -28.16 1.13 -2.08
N GLN A 11 -27.44 1.91 -1.26
CA GLN A 11 -26.07 1.61 -0.86
C GLN A 11 -25.99 0.57 0.28
N ASN A 12 -27.10 0.25 0.96
CA ASN A 12 -27.15 -0.61 2.15
C ASN A 12 -28.11 -1.80 1.95
N PRO A 13 -27.87 -2.70 0.98
CA PRO A 13 -28.79 -3.80 0.64
C PRO A 13 -29.05 -4.74 1.79
N TRP A 14 -28.15 -4.87 2.77
CA TRP A 14 -28.31 -5.72 3.96
C TRP A 14 -29.43 -5.24 4.89
N TRP A 15 -29.91 -4.00 4.82
CA TRP A 15 -31.06 -3.55 5.60
C TRP A 15 -32.33 -4.30 5.25
N SER A 16 -32.45 -4.71 3.98
CA SER A 16 -33.57 -5.54 3.46
C SER A 16 -33.22 -7.02 3.32
N GLY A 17 -32.04 -7.44 3.83
CA GLY A 17 -31.59 -8.82 3.74
C GLY A 17 -31.11 -9.25 2.35
N GLN A 18 -30.87 -8.30 1.44
CA GLN A 18 -30.36 -8.62 0.12
C GLN A 18 -28.86 -8.96 0.15
N PRO A 19 -28.40 -9.88 -0.71
CA PRO A 19 -26.99 -10.21 -0.84
C PRO A 19 -26.20 -9.05 -1.42
N PHE A 20 -24.92 -8.97 -1.07
CA PHE A 20 -23.99 -8.00 -1.63
C PHE A 20 -22.63 -8.65 -1.87
N ASP A 21 -21.93 -8.20 -2.89
CA ASP A 21 -20.63 -8.73 -3.26
C ASP A 21 -19.54 -8.21 -2.32
N THR A 22 -18.67 -9.10 -1.91
CA THR A 22 -17.51 -8.82 -1.04
C THR A 22 -16.20 -9.28 -1.65
N GLY A 23 -16.22 -9.74 -2.91
CA GLY A 23 -15.05 -10.27 -3.58
C GLY A 23 -14.33 -11.37 -2.82
N ARG A 24 -13.05 -11.59 -3.11
CA ARG A 24 -12.18 -12.54 -2.41
C ARG A 24 -11.63 -11.92 -1.13
N GLU A 25 -11.72 -12.67 -0.03
CA GLU A 25 -11.34 -12.18 1.31
C GLU A 25 -9.84 -11.89 1.44
N ARG A 26 -9.55 -10.85 2.23
CA ARG A 26 -8.20 -10.45 2.65
C ARG A 26 -8.04 -10.58 4.17
N PRO A 27 -7.82 -11.79 4.70
CA PRO A 27 -7.93 -12.10 6.14
C PRO A 27 -7.00 -11.28 7.04
N LYS A 28 -5.79 -10.92 6.58
CA LYS A 28 -4.83 -10.11 7.35
C LYS A 28 -5.44 -8.75 7.72
N TYR A 29 -6.01 -8.05 6.74
CA TYR A 29 -6.65 -6.75 6.97
C TYR A 29 -7.88 -6.88 7.85
N LEU A 30 -8.72 -7.91 7.60
CA LEU A 30 -9.91 -8.16 8.40
C LEU A 30 -9.58 -8.46 9.87
N SER A 31 -8.49 -9.19 10.14
CA SER A 31 -8.02 -9.44 11.50
C SER A 31 -7.60 -8.16 12.22
N THR A 32 -6.89 -7.27 11.51
CA THR A 32 -6.46 -5.97 12.03
C THR A 32 -7.63 -5.05 12.29
N ILE A 33 -8.57 -4.93 11.34
CA ILE A 33 -9.78 -4.11 11.49
C ILE A 33 -10.60 -4.62 12.68
N ARG A 34 -10.78 -5.95 12.82
CA ARG A 34 -11.48 -6.57 13.96
C ARG A 34 -10.83 -6.23 15.30
N ARG A 35 -9.50 -6.22 15.37
CA ARG A 35 -8.76 -5.82 16.56
C ARG A 35 -9.02 -4.35 16.90
N TYR A 36 -9.01 -3.47 15.92
CA TYR A 36 -9.24 -2.03 16.09
C TYR A 36 -10.71 -1.71 16.41
N LEU A 37 -11.66 -2.48 15.92
CA LEU A 37 -13.08 -2.34 16.29
C LEU A 37 -13.36 -2.55 17.80
N LYS A 38 -12.44 -3.19 18.53
CA LYS A 38 -12.55 -3.32 20.00
C LYS A 38 -12.20 -2.03 20.71
N THR A 39 -11.50 -1.10 20.06
CA THR A 39 -11.17 0.23 20.60
C THR A 39 -12.33 1.20 20.39
N GLY A 40 -12.22 2.39 20.94
CA GLY A 40 -13.15 3.50 20.71
C GLY A 40 -12.78 4.36 19.50
N GLU A 41 -11.62 4.10 18.88
CA GLU A 41 -11.02 4.97 17.89
C GLU A 41 -11.63 4.82 16.49
N ILE A 42 -11.50 5.86 15.67
CA ILE A 42 -11.85 5.85 14.26
C ILE A 42 -10.87 4.93 13.52
N ILE A 43 -11.36 4.06 12.66
CA ILE A 43 -10.51 3.22 11.80
C ILE A 43 -10.39 3.90 10.44
N VAL A 44 -9.15 4.14 10.00
CA VAL A 44 -8.84 4.80 8.74
C VAL A 44 -8.20 3.81 7.78
N LEU A 45 -8.90 3.43 6.71
CA LEU A 45 -8.34 2.64 5.62
C LEU A 45 -7.76 3.58 4.56
N SER A 46 -6.44 3.72 4.55
CA SER A 46 -5.71 4.50 3.55
C SER A 46 -5.03 3.57 2.53
N GLY A 47 -4.63 4.08 1.40
CA GLY A 47 -3.88 3.29 0.41
C GLY A 47 -4.11 3.78 -1.02
N VAL A 48 -3.28 3.30 -1.93
CA VAL A 48 -3.39 3.66 -3.34
C VAL A 48 -4.79 3.35 -3.88
N ARG A 49 -5.25 4.16 -4.81
CA ARG A 49 -6.52 3.92 -5.50
C ARG A 49 -6.52 2.52 -6.15
N ARG A 50 -7.65 1.80 -6.11
CA ARG A 50 -7.80 0.43 -6.65
C ARG A 50 -7.09 -0.69 -5.88
N SER A 51 -6.55 -0.42 -4.68
CA SER A 51 -5.98 -1.48 -3.81
C SER A 51 -7.02 -2.37 -3.12
N GLY A 52 -8.32 -2.09 -3.26
CA GLY A 52 -9.41 -2.90 -2.70
C GLY A 52 -9.98 -2.38 -1.37
N LYS A 53 -9.84 -1.10 -1.03
CA LYS A 53 -10.38 -0.50 0.20
C LYS A 53 -11.89 -0.68 0.34
N THR A 54 -12.67 -0.32 -0.68
CA THR A 54 -14.12 -0.49 -0.71
C THR A 54 -14.53 -1.95 -0.49
N THR A 55 -13.84 -2.88 -1.15
CA THR A 55 -14.06 -4.33 -0.98
C THR A 55 -13.81 -4.76 0.47
N LEU A 56 -12.75 -4.26 1.10
CA LEU A 56 -12.47 -4.51 2.53
C LEU A 56 -13.55 -3.94 3.46
N LEU A 57 -14.14 -2.79 3.12
CA LEU A 57 -15.29 -2.26 3.86
C LEU A 57 -16.49 -3.23 3.76
N TYR A 58 -16.83 -3.71 2.56
CA TYR A 58 -17.90 -4.70 2.40
C TYR A 58 -17.60 -6.03 3.10
N GLN A 59 -16.36 -6.51 3.07
CA GLN A 59 -15.93 -7.69 3.83
C GLN A 59 -16.09 -7.47 5.34
N THR A 60 -15.72 -6.28 5.83
CA THR A 60 -15.89 -5.89 7.24
C THR A 60 -17.37 -5.88 7.63
N ILE A 61 -18.25 -5.32 6.81
CA ILE A 61 -19.70 -5.30 7.01
C ILE A 61 -20.23 -6.72 7.07
N ARG A 62 -19.86 -7.59 6.13
CA ARG A 62 -20.25 -9.02 6.15
C ARG A 62 -19.81 -9.67 7.45
N GLN A 63 -18.57 -9.46 7.89
CA GLN A 63 -18.03 -10.02 9.14
C GLN A 63 -18.77 -9.52 10.38
N LEU A 64 -19.12 -8.24 10.44
CA LEU A 64 -19.93 -7.66 11.50
C LEU A 64 -21.28 -8.37 11.60
N ILE A 65 -21.96 -8.60 10.49
CA ILE A 65 -23.28 -9.26 10.45
C ILE A 65 -23.17 -10.74 10.81
N THR A 66 -22.26 -11.48 10.16
CA THR A 66 -22.22 -12.95 10.27
C THR A 66 -21.47 -13.44 11.51
N ALA A 67 -20.26 -12.96 11.73
CA ALA A 67 -19.39 -13.43 12.82
C ALA A 67 -19.65 -12.68 14.13
N ASN A 68 -19.84 -11.36 14.08
CA ASN A 68 -20.04 -10.55 15.29
C ASN A 68 -21.50 -10.41 15.69
N LYS A 69 -22.44 -10.96 14.91
CA LYS A 69 -23.89 -10.92 15.14
C LYS A 69 -24.47 -9.51 15.32
N VAL A 70 -23.84 -8.52 14.69
CA VAL A 70 -24.36 -7.16 14.67
C VAL A 70 -25.63 -7.14 13.82
N PRO A 71 -26.75 -6.57 14.31
CA PRO A 71 -27.94 -6.42 13.48
C PRO A 71 -27.64 -5.64 12.21
N ALA A 72 -28.01 -6.15 11.06
CA ALA A 72 -27.74 -5.52 9.76
C ALA A 72 -28.20 -4.06 9.70
N LYS A 73 -29.31 -3.74 10.36
CA LYS A 73 -29.86 -2.40 10.51
C LYS A 73 -29.00 -1.45 11.35
N ASN A 74 -28.01 -1.94 12.09
CA ASN A 74 -27.09 -1.12 12.87
C ASN A 74 -25.84 -0.69 12.10
N ILE A 75 -25.78 -0.96 10.79
CA ILE A 75 -24.64 -0.62 9.94
C ILE A 75 -25.10 0.30 8.86
N LEU A 76 -24.54 1.52 8.82
CA LEU A 76 -24.71 2.51 7.76
C LEU A 76 -23.43 2.60 6.95
N PHE A 77 -23.52 2.34 5.65
CA PHE A 77 -22.49 2.61 4.66
C PHE A 77 -22.89 3.83 3.81
N VAL A 78 -21.92 4.70 3.56
CA VAL A 78 -22.10 5.87 2.69
C VAL A 78 -20.91 5.98 1.75
N ASN A 79 -21.18 5.92 0.44
CA ASN A 79 -20.21 6.29 -0.58
C ASN A 79 -20.18 7.81 -0.70
N CYS A 80 -19.10 8.43 -0.23
CA CYS A 80 -18.95 9.88 -0.20
C CYS A 80 -18.55 10.49 -1.56
N ASP A 81 -18.19 9.67 -2.58
CA ASP A 81 -17.93 10.14 -3.95
C ASP A 81 -19.24 10.25 -4.79
N GLU A 82 -20.40 9.89 -4.20
CA GLU A 82 -21.71 10.03 -4.83
C GLU A 82 -22.09 11.52 -4.94
N PRO A 83 -22.28 12.08 -6.15
CA PRO A 83 -22.49 13.52 -6.34
C PRO A 83 -23.65 14.10 -5.54
N GLU A 84 -24.77 13.36 -5.43
CA GLU A 84 -25.97 13.80 -4.70
C GLU A 84 -25.74 13.83 -3.17
N ILE A 85 -24.74 13.11 -2.67
CA ILE A 85 -24.30 13.14 -1.27
C ILE A 85 -23.21 14.17 -1.09
N ALA A 86 -22.17 14.16 -1.94
CA ALA A 86 -21.01 15.05 -1.87
C ALA A 86 -21.38 16.54 -1.95
N SER A 87 -22.43 16.89 -2.67
CA SER A 87 -22.89 18.28 -2.83
C SER A 87 -23.66 18.84 -1.62
N ARG A 88 -23.99 17.99 -0.62
CA ARG A 88 -24.77 18.42 0.54
C ARG A 88 -23.90 19.12 1.58
N LYS A 89 -24.45 20.15 2.19
CA LYS A 89 -23.85 20.79 3.35
C LYS A 89 -24.13 19.93 4.60
N ASN A 90 -23.09 19.62 5.38
CA ASN A 90 -23.16 18.68 6.51
C ASN A 90 -23.64 17.27 6.10
N ALA A 91 -23.08 16.75 5.02
CA ALA A 91 -23.50 15.50 4.37
C ALA A 91 -23.54 14.29 5.31
N LEU A 92 -22.48 14.09 6.13
CA LEU A 92 -22.40 12.94 7.03
C LEU A 92 -23.38 13.04 8.21
N PRO A 93 -23.50 14.17 8.95
CA PRO A 93 -24.53 14.34 9.96
C PRO A 93 -25.95 14.14 9.39
N GLU A 94 -26.27 14.73 8.23
CA GLU A 94 -27.59 14.60 7.59
C GLU A 94 -27.89 13.13 7.20
N ALA A 95 -26.90 12.42 6.66
CA ALA A 95 -27.02 10.99 6.35
C ALA A 95 -27.27 10.15 7.62
N VAL A 96 -26.54 10.41 8.71
CA VAL A 96 -26.71 9.70 9.98
C VAL A 96 -28.06 10.02 10.62
N ASP A 97 -28.50 11.28 10.61
CA ASP A 97 -29.79 11.68 11.21
C ASP A 97 -30.97 11.10 10.38
N THR A 98 -30.86 11.08 9.05
CA THR A 98 -31.84 10.42 8.17
C THR A 98 -31.90 8.92 8.44
N TYR A 99 -30.74 8.25 8.49
CA TYR A 99 -30.66 6.83 8.83
C TYR A 99 -31.30 6.52 10.19
N ARG A 100 -31.01 7.30 11.23
CA ARG A 100 -31.57 7.09 12.57
C ARG A 100 -33.07 7.23 12.60
N ARG A 101 -33.61 8.19 11.86
CA ARG A 101 -35.04 8.46 11.77
C ARG A 101 -35.80 7.32 11.06
N GLU A 102 -35.25 6.84 9.94
CA GLU A 102 -35.96 5.88 9.06
C GLU A 102 -35.72 4.42 9.46
N ILE A 103 -34.53 4.08 9.93
CA ILE A 103 -34.16 2.67 10.26
C ILE A 103 -34.38 2.33 11.73
N ALA A 104 -34.48 3.30 12.63
CA ALA A 104 -34.69 3.12 14.06
C ALA A 104 -33.68 2.11 14.72
N ALA A 105 -32.40 2.16 14.31
CA ALA A 105 -31.34 1.32 14.85
C ALA A 105 -31.18 1.50 16.38
N ARG A 106 -30.98 0.41 17.11
CA ARG A 106 -30.84 0.42 18.58
C ARG A 106 -29.46 -0.07 19.00
N GLY A 107 -28.89 0.52 20.04
CA GLY A 107 -27.55 0.17 20.55
C GLY A 107 -26.42 0.79 19.74
N THR A 108 -25.27 0.12 19.72
CA THR A 108 -24.10 0.60 18.98
C THR A 108 -24.33 0.53 17.47
N ILE A 109 -24.13 1.63 16.79
CA ILE A 109 -24.17 1.70 15.32
C ILE A 109 -22.75 1.74 14.75
N TYR A 110 -22.61 1.23 13.52
CA TYR A 110 -21.38 1.24 12.75
C TYR A 110 -21.55 2.15 11.55
N LEU A 111 -20.74 3.19 11.50
CA LEU A 111 -20.72 4.18 10.42
C LEU A 111 -19.53 3.87 9.53
N VAL A 112 -19.77 3.59 8.28
CA VAL A 112 -18.75 3.21 7.29
C VAL A 112 -18.81 4.23 6.15
N PHE A 113 -17.80 5.08 6.05
CA PHE A 113 -17.72 6.13 5.04
C PHE A 113 -16.62 5.79 4.03
N ASP A 114 -17.01 5.54 2.78
CA ASP A 114 -16.07 5.23 1.70
C ASP A 114 -15.75 6.49 0.88
N GLU A 115 -14.51 6.60 0.40
CA GLU A 115 -14.00 7.75 -0.38
C GLU A 115 -14.31 9.09 0.31
N ILE A 116 -14.01 9.17 1.60
CA ILE A 116 -14.39 10.29 2.51
C ILE A 116 -14.00 11.67 1.98
N GLN A 117 -12.92 11.76 1.18
CA GLN A 117 -12.46 13.01 0.56
C GLN A 117 -13.45 13.59 -0.46
N GLY A 118 -14.51 12.88 -0.81
CA GLY A 118 -15.61 13.40 -1.60
C GLY A 118 -16.40 14.50 -0.87
N ILE A 119 -16.34 14.54 0.46
CA ILE A 119 -17.06 15.51 1.30
C ILE A 119 -16.10 16.65 1.69
N GLU A 120 -16.52 17.88 1.45
CA GLU A 120 -15.77 19.07 1.89
C GLU A 120 -15.81 19.21 3.43
N ASN A 121 -14.66 19.48 4.07
CA ASN A 121 -14.52 19.62 5.53
C ASN A 121 -14.99 18.38 6.33
N TRP A 122 -14.89 17.20 5.74
CA TRP A 122 -15.33 15.92 6.33
C TRP A 122 -14.70 15.65 7.71
N GLU A 123 -13.49 16.15 8.00
CA GLU A 123 -12.79 15.94 9.26
C GLU A 123 -13.59 16.51 10.45
N ARG A 124 -14.21 17.68 10.25
CA ARG A 124 -15.07 18.32 11.27
C ARG A 124 -16.35 17.53 11.47
N GLU A 125 -16.93 17.03 10.36
CA GLU A 125 -18.16 16.25 10.42
C GLU A 125 -17.92 14.90 11.13
N VAL A 126 -16.84 14.17 10.75
CA VAL A 126 -16.45 12.93 11.41
C VAL A 126 -16.15 13.13 12.88
N LYS A 127 -15.42 14.22 13.24
CA LYS A 127 -15.15 14.58 14.63
C LYS A 127 -16.45 14.80 15.40
N SER A 128 -17.41 15.54 14.85
CA SER A 128 -18.72 15.76 15.47
C SER A 128 -19.46 14.47 15.73
N LEU A 129 -19.42 13.51 14.79
CA LEU A 129 -20.03 12.19 14.95
C LEU A 129 -19.31 11.35 16.01
N TYR A 130 -17.97 11.38 16.03
CA TYR A 130 -17.14 10.71 17.03
C TYR A 130 -17.42 11.20 18.46
N ASP A 131 -17.54 12.50 18.65
CA ASP A 131 -17.80 13.11 19.96
C ASP A 131 -19.19 12.73 20.53
N ARG A 132 -20.15 12.27 19.68
CA ARG A 132 -21.48 11.77 20.11
C ARG A 132 -21.42 10.38 20.81
N LYS A 133 -20.30 9.65 20.81
CA LYS A 133 -19.96 8.42 21.57
C LYS A 133 -20.88 7.20 21.43
N HIS A 134 -21.76 7.14 20.47
CA HIS A 134 -22.68 5.98 20.31
C HIS A 134 -22.46 5.23 18.97
N CYS A 135 -21.28 5.40 18.36
CA CYS A 135 -20.97 4.77 17.09
C CYS A 135 -19.51 4.31 17.01
N LYS A 136 -19.28 3.32 16.17
CA LYS A 136 -17.97 2.91 15.66
C LYS A 136 -17.84 3.49 14.27
N ILE A 137 -16.73 4.15 13.96
CA ILE A 137 -16.53 4.84 12.68
C ILE A 137 -15.38 4.18 11.93
N ILE A 138 -15.64 3.81 10.68
CA ILE A 138 -14.64 3.33 9.73
C ILE A 138 -14.70 4.25 8.52
N ILE A 139 -13.56 4.79 8.13
CA ILE A 139 -13.47 5.64 6.94
C ILE A 139 -12.46 5.07 5.96
N SER A 140 -12.69 5.24 4.68
CA SER A 140 -11.70 4.99 3.65
C SER A 140 -11.47 6.22 2.78
N GLY A 141 -10.28 6.28 2.17
CA GLY A 141 -9.98 7.30 1.20
C GLY A 141 -8.61 7.12 0.57
N SER A 142 -8.31 7.94 -0.46
CA SER A 142 -6.97 7.93 -1.05
C SER A 142 -5.95 8.53 -0.07
N SER A 143 -4.72 8.02 -0.12
CA SER A 143 -3.66 8.37 0.84
C SER A 143 -3.27 9.84 0.81
N SER A 144 -3.38 10.49 -0.35
CA SER A 144 -3.06 11.91 -0.51
C SER A 144 -3.88 12.82 0.39
N TYR A 145 -5.14 12.47 0.62
CA TYR A 145 -6.04 13.24 1.48
C TYR A 145 -5.99 12.86 2.96
N LEU A 146 -5.84 11.55 3.24
CA LEU A 146 -5.92 11.05 4.62
C LEU A 146 -4.64 11.27 5.43
N LEU A 147 -3.53 11.60 4.77
CA LEU A 147 -2.23 11.88 5.41
C LEU A 147 -1.92 13.38 5.48
N ASP A 148 -2.83 14.25 5.04
CA ASP A 148 -2.68 15.69 5.16
C ASP A 148 -2.54 16.10 6.64
N SER A 149 -1.73 17.11 6.88
CA SER A 149 -1.49 17.68 8.21
C SER A 149 -2.77 18.14 8.92
N GLN A 150 -3.80 18.55 8.17
CA GLN A 150 -5.08 18.97 8.72
C GLN A 150 -5.86 17.79 9.31
N VAL A 151 -5.86 16.63 8.66
CA VAL A 151 -6.48 15.40 9.16
C VAL A 151 -5.79 14.94 10.44
N SER A 152 -4.45 14.94 10.43
CA SER A 152 -3.67 14.57 11.60
C SER A 152 -3.90 15.51 12.79
N THR A 153 -4.19 16.79 12.56
CA THR A 153 -4.43 17.79 13.61
C THR A 153 -5.83 17.66 14.21
N LEU A 154 -6.89 17.57 13.38
CA LEU A 154 -8.29 17.53 13.87
C LEU A 154 -8.68 16.18 14.48
N LEU A 155 -8.15 15.09 13.96
CA LEU A 155 -8.40 13.73 14.45
C LEU A 155 -7.24 13.16 15.28
N SER A 156 -6.26 14.01 15.67
CA SER A 156 -5.06 13.59 16.39
C SER A 156 -5.37 12.77 17.64
N GLY A 157 -4.75 11.59 17.73
CA GLY A 157 -4.93 10.66 18.84
C GLY A 157 -6.28 9.93 18.87
N ARG A 158 -7.14 10.08 17.84
CA ARG A 158 -8.48 9.49 17.79
C ARG A 158 -8.68 8.49 16.66
N TYR A 159 -7.63 8.13 15.94
CA TYR A 159 -7.74 7.16 14.85
C TYR A 159 -6.61 6.13 14.83
N LEU A 160 -6.91 4.98 14.27
CA LEU A 160 -5.98 3.90 13.96
C LEU A 160 -5.95 3.68 12.45
N SER A 161 -4.78 3.82 11.84
CA SER A 161 -4.62 3.71 10.39
C SER A 161 -4.27 2.30 9.98
N VAL A 162 -4.88 1.86 8.87
CA VAL A 162 -4.57 0.61 8.15
C VAL A 162 -4.23 0.99 6.72
N MET A 163 -2.96 0.84 6.34
CA MET A 163 -2.56 1.07 4.97
C MET A 163 -2.84 -0.17 4.11
N VAL A 164 -3.67 -0.01 3.09
CA VAL A 164 -4.08 -1.08 2.18
C VAL A 164 -3.21 -1.04 0.93
N PHE A 165 -2.33 -2.03 0.82
CA PHE A 165 -1.50 -2.25 -0.36
C PHE A 165 -2.24 -3.08 -1.42
N PRO A 166 -1.78 -3.10 -2.69
CA PRO A 166 -2.11 -4.18 -3.63
C PRO A 166 -1.88 -5.54 -2.97
N LEU A 167 -2.32 -6.65 -3.55
CA LEU A 167 -2.15 -7.99 -2.97
C LEU A 167 -0.69 -8.27 -2.64
N ASP A 168 -0.41 -8.91 -1.50
CA ASP A 168 0.88 -9.53 -1.26
C ASP A 168 1.01 -10.86 -2.03
N PHE A 169 2.20 -11.47 -2.03
CA PHE A 169 2.41 -12.67 -2.81
C PHE A 169 1.53 -13.84 -2.34
N SER A 170 1.28 -13.97 -1.04
CA SER A 170 0.40 -15.02 -0.52
C SER A 170 -1.08 -14.78 -0.89
N GLU A 171 -1.52 -13.53 -0.87
CA GLU A 171 -2.84 -13.13 -1.37
C GLU A 171 -2.97 -13.37 -2.86
N TYR A 172 -1.91 -13.06 -3.65
CA TYR A 172 -1.83 -13.32 -5.08
C TYR A 172 -2.02 -14.79 -5.40
N LEU A 173 -1.30 -15.69 -4.71
CA LEU A 173 -1.45 -17.13 -4.87
C LEU A 173 -2.88 -17.59 -4.54
N ARG A 174 -3.48 -17.10 -3.46
CA ARG A 174 -4.88 -17.39 -3.10
C ARG A 174 -5.87 -16.88 -4.15
N PHE A 175 -5.59 -15.74 -4.78
CA PHE A 175 -6.41 -15.21 -5.87
C PHE A 175 -6.33 -16.07 -7.13
N HIS A 176 -5.27 -16.84 -7.32
CA HIS A 176 -5.15 -17.87 -8.36
C HIS A 176 -5.69 -19.24 -7.93
N GLY A 177 -6.19 -19.37 -6.69
CA GLY A 177 -6.75 -20.61 -6.16
C GLY A 177 -5.72 -21.55 -5.55
N LEU A 178 -4.45 -21.15 -5.44
CA LEU A 178 -3.41 -21.95 -4.80
C LEU A 178 -3.55 -21.85 -3.28
N VAL A 179 -3.78 -22.98 -2.63
CA VAL A 179 -3.81 -23.11 -1.19
C VAL A 179 -2.40 -23.45 -0.71
N LEU A 180 -1.81 -22.52 0.05
CA LEU A 180 -0.48 -22.73 0.61
C LEU A 180 -0.52 -23.74 1.76
N PRO A 181 0.24 -24.85 1.68
CA PRO A 181 0.35 -25.80 2.77
C PRO A 181 1.05 -25.17 3.98
N LYS A 182 0.66 -25.58 5.18
CA LYS A 182 1.32 -25.12 6.41
C LYS A 182 2.71 -25.73 6.59
N ASP A 183 2.91 -26.95 6.12
CA ASP A 183 4.16 -27.68 6.29
C ASP A 183 5.17 -27.40 5.16
N ALA A 184 6.46 -27.40 5.53
CA ALA A 184 7.55 -27.08 4.63
C ALA A 184 7.75 -28.12 3.50
N ALA A 185 7.47 -29.40 3.77
CA ALA A 185 7.67 -30.47 2.78
C ALA A 185 6.69 -30.33 1.62
N THR A 186 5.41 -30.10 1.92
CA THR A 186 4.37 -29.90 0.88
C THR A 186 4.62 -28.59 0.11
N ARG A 187 5.08 -27.52 0.80
CA ARG A 187 5.51 -26.30 0.10
C ARG A 187 6.67 -26.54 -0.86
N ALA A 188 7.65 -27.36 -0.45
CA ALA A 188 8.77 -27.73 -1.33
C ALA A 188 8.30 -28.51 -2.57
N ALA A 189 7.28 -29.37 -2.43
CA ALA A 189 6.68 -30.08 -3.57
C ALA A 189 5.98 -29.14 -4.56
N GLN A 190 5.42 -28.02 -4.09
CA GLN A 190 4.77 -26.99 -4.93
C GLN A 190 5.72 -25.90 -5.43
N LYS A 191 7.03 -26.02 -5.17
CA LYS A 191 8.03 -25.00 -5.50
C LYS A 191 7.95 -24.49 -6.94
N TYR A 192 7.82 -25.41 -7.90
CA TYR A 192 7.76 -25.04 -9.32
C TYR A 192 6.56 -24.14 -9.64
N GLU A 193 5.40 -24.47 -9.11
CA GLU A 193 4.18 -23.67 -9.28
C GLU A 193 4.30 -22.31 -8.59
N ILE A 194 4.80 -22.29 -7.34
CA ILE A 194 5.02 -21.05 -6.57
C ILE A 194 6.00 -20.11 -7.30
N THR A 195 7.12 -20.63 -7.81
CA THR A 195 8.11 -19.81 -8.53
C THR A 195 7.61 -19.32 -9.87
N THR A 196 6.73 -20.09 -10.55
CA THR A 196 6.05 -19.65 -11.76
C THR A 196 5.12 -18.47 -11.45
N TYR A 197 4.31 -18.57 -10.41
CA TYR A 197 3.46 -17.46 -9.97
C TYR A 197 4.27 -16.25 -9.46
N LEU A 198 5.43 -16.46 -8.82
CA LEU A 198 6.29 -15.33 -8.43
C LEU A 198 6.77 -14.54 -9.67
N ARG A 199 7.16 -15.24 -10.74
CA ARG A 199 7.55 -14.56 -11.98
C ARG A 199 6.38 -13.80 -12.60
N GLN A 200 5.18 -14.36 -12.61
CA GLN A 200 3.99 -13.65 -13.07
C GLN A 200 3.71 -12.42 -12.20
N TYR A 201 3.75 -12.58 -10.87
CA TYR A 201 3.53 -11.48 -9.91
C TYR A 201 4.53 -10.33 -10.10
N LEU A 202 5.82 -10.61 -10.36
CA LEU A 202 6.83 -9.60 -10.69
C LEU A 202 6.46 -8.80 -11.94
N HIS A 203 5.75 -9.40 -12.90
CA HIS A 203 5.40 -8.76 -14.16
C HIS A 203 4.05 -8.05 -14.14
N GLU A 204 3.03 -8.62 -13.53
CA GLU A 204 1.66 -8.09 -13.55
C GLU A 204 1.25 -7.35 -12.26
N GLY A 205 2.05 -7.49 -11.18
CA GLY A 205 1.80 -6.83 -9.90
C GLY A 205 0.66 -7.46 -9.11
N GLY A 206 0.20 -6.72 -8.10
CA GLY A 206 -0.78 -7.19 -7.12
C GLY A 206 -2.11 -6.43 -7.10
N PHE A 207 -2.43 -5.60 -8.08
CA PHE A 207 -3.75 -4.94 -8.10
C PHE A 207 -4.87 -5.99 -8.26
N PRO A 208 -5.85 -6.06 -7.30
CA PRO A 208 -6.80 -7.18 -7.25
C PRO A 208 -7.56 -7.44 -8.55
N MET A 209 -8.07 -6.38 -9.20
CA MET A 209 -8.83 -6.54 -10.45
C MET A 209 -7.94 -6.94 -11.63
N VAL A 210 -6.65 -6.58 -11.62
CA VAL A 210 -5.67 -7.00 -12.64
C VAL A 210 -5.39 -8.49 -12.49
N VAL A 211 -5.15 -8.95 -11.26
CA VAL A 211 -4.89 -10.37 -10.94
C VAL A 211 -6.06 -11.28 -11.31
N LEU A 212 -7.29 -10.77 -11.24
CA LEU A 212 -8.50 -11.52 -11.60
C LEU A 212 -8.73 -11.61 -13.13
N GLN A 213 -8.01 -10.83 -13.95
CA GLN A 213 -8.11 -10.91 -15.40
C GLN A 213 -7.25 -12.05 -15.94
N GLN A 214 -7.69 -12.66 -17.03
CA GLN A 214 -6.91 -13.69 -17.72
C GLN A 214 -6.19 -13.17 -18.97
N ASP A 215 -6.78 -12.16 -19.61
CA ASP A 215 -6.23 -11.58 -20.82
C ASP A 215 -5.16 -10.53 -20.51
N GLU A 216 -3.93 -10.75 -20.99
CA GLU A 216 -2.78 -9.87 -20.75
C GLU A 216 -2.97 -8.45 -21.28
N ARG A 217 -3.69 -8.28 -22.40
CA ARG A 217 -3.98 -6.95 -22.92
C ARG A 217 -4.90 -6.20 -21.99
N THR A 218 -5.95 -6.84 -21.51
CA THR A 218 -6.89 -6.27 -20.54
C THR A 218 -6.18 -5.89 -19.23
N LYS A 219 -5.24 -6.72 -18.73
CA LYS A 219 -4.40 -6.37 -17.57
C LYS A 219 -3.63 -5.07 -17.79
N GLN A 220 -2.98 -4.91 -18.94
CA GLN A 220 -2.22 -3.72 -19.28
C GLN A 220 -3.11 -2.48 -19.38
N ASP A 221 -4.31 -2.62 -19.97
CA ASP A 221 -5.27 -1.52 -20.10
C ASP A 221 -5.77 -1.06 -18.72
N TYR A 222 -6.04 -2.00 -17.78
CA TYR A 222 -6.36 -1.66 -16.39
C TYR A 222 -5.24 -0.91 -15.70
N LEU A 223 -3.99 -1.39 -15.81
CA LEU A 223 -2.85 -0.75 -15.14
C LEU A 223 -2.61 0.67 -15.65
N ARG A 224 -2.72 0.90 -16.96
CA ARG A 224 -2.64 2.24 -17.56
C ARG A 224 -3.75 3.15 -17.06
N ALA A 225 -4.99 2.67 -17.08
CA ALA A 225 -6.15 3.41 -16.58
C ALA A 225 -6.02 3.74 -15.08
N TYR A 226 -5.42 2.85 -14.28
CA TYR A 226 -5.15 3.11 -12.87
C TYR A 226 -4.09 4.18 -12.69
N TYR A 227 -3.00 4.10 -13.43
CA TYR A 227 -1.96 5.13 -13.42
C TYR A 227 -2.54 6.50 -13.78
N ASP A 228 -3.25 6.60 -14.89
CA ASP A 228 -3.86 7.85 -15.35
C ASP A 228 -4.85 8.41 -14.31
N SER A 229 -5.68 7.53 -13.73
CA SER A 229 -6.63 7.93 -12.68
C SER A 229 -5.94 8.44 -11.42
N ILE A 230 -4.86 7.79 -10.97
CA ILE A 230 -4.10 8.21 -9.78
C ILE A 230 -3.40 9.55 -10.06
N VAL A 231 -2.70 9.66 -11.19
CA VAL A 231 -2.00 10.90 -11.55
C VAL A 231 -2.98 12.07 -11.67
N TYR A 232 -4.12 11.88 -12.32
CA TYR A 232 -5.09 12.95 -12.50
C TYR A 232 -5.83 13.30 -11.20
N ARG A 233 -6.42 12.29 -10.52
CA ARG A 233 -7.28 12.52 -9.35
C ARG A 233 -6.51 12.79 -8.07
N ASP A 234 -5.42 12.04 -7.83
CA ASP A 234 -4.73 12.06 -6.54
C ASP A 234 -3.45 12.93 -6.54
N ILE A 235 -2.98 13.37 -7.74
CA ILE A 235 -1.84 14.29 -7.85
C ILE A 235 -2.28 15.64 -8.44
N ILE A 236 -2.80 15.67 -9.68
CA ILE A 236 -3.05 16.93 -10.39
C ILE A 236 -4.21 17.71 -9.77
N ARG A 237 -5.32 17.05 -9.41
CA ARG A 237 -6.48 17.74 -8.82
C ARG A 237 -6.28 18.18 -7.38
N THR A 238 -5.38 17.52 -6.64
CA THR A 238 -5.16 17.79 -5.21
C THR A 238 -4.05 18.79 -4.94
N ASN A 239 -3.20 19.05 -5.93
CA ASN A 239 -2.02 19.87 -5.76
C ASN A 239 -1.90 20.92 -6.90
N VAL A 240 -1.12 21.96 -6.64
CA VAL A 240 -0.84 22.98 -7.65
C VAL A 240 0.24 22.47 -8.61
N VAL A 241 -0.17 21.80 -9.68
CA VAL A 241 0.73 21.32 -10.73
C VAL A 241 0.77 22.33 -11.89
N ARG A 242 1.84 23.14 -11.94
CA ARG A 242 1.99 24.19 -12.95
C ARG A 242 2.40 23.65 -14.32
N ASN A 243 3.18 22.57 -14.35
CA ASN A 243 3.68 21.96 -15.58
C ASN A 243 3.41 20.46 -15.60
N GLN A 244 2.23 20.08 -16.15
CA GLN A 244 1.82 18.69 -16.24
C GLN A 244 2.72 17.85 -17.14
N LYS A 245 3.33 18.45 -18.19
CA LYS A 245 4.27 17.76 -19.09
C LYS A 245 5.55 17.38 -18.34
N ALA A 246 6.08 18.28 -17.50
CA ALA A 246 7.25 18.01 -16.69
C ALA A 246 6.93 16.96 -15.61
N LEU A 247 5.75 17.02 -14.98
CA LEU A 247 5.29 15.97 -14.04
C LEU A 247 5.24 14.60 -14.73
N ALA A 248 4.62 14.50 -15.91
CA ALA A 248 4.54 13.24 -16.66
C ALA A 248 5.93 12.71 -17.03
N GLY A 249 6.84 13.56 -17.49
CA GLY A 249 8.23 13.20 -17.78
C GLY A 249 8.99 12.73 -16.55
N LEU A 250 8.79 13.39 -15.40
CA LEU A 250 9.38 13.00 -14.12
C LEU A 250 8.90 11.62 -13.68
N LEU A 251 7.59 11.42 -13.66
CA LEU A 251 7.01 10.13 -13.25
C LEU A 251 7.49 9.00 -14.16
N HIS A 252 7.47 9.21 -15.48
CA HIS A 252 7.98 8.23 -16.43
C HIS A 252 9.45 7.87 -16.19
N TYR A 253 10.30 8.88 -15.93
CA TYR A 253 11.71 8.65 -15.58
C TYR A 253 11.85 7.83 -14.30
N LEU A 254 11.13 8.21 -13.24
CA LEU A 254 11.23 7.55 -11.94
C LEU A 254 10.71 6.09 -11.98
N PHE A 255 9.59 5.84 -12.65
CA PHE A 255 9.09 4.48 -12.87
C PHE A 255 10.05 3.63 -13.71
N SER A 256 10.72 4.22 -14.70
CA SER A 256 11.72 3.50 -15.50
C SER A 256 13.01 3.20 -14.73
N ASN A 257 13.31 3.95 -13.67
CA ASN A 257 14.53 3.84 -12.88
C ASN A 257 14.28 3.46 -11.42
N ILE A 258 13.26 2.62 -11.14
CA ILE A 258 13.06 2.07 -9.79
C ILE A 258 14.29 1.33 -9.30
N SER A 259 14.42 1.18 -7.97
CA SER A 259 15.56 0.51 -7.32
C SER A 259 16.92 1.12 -7.71
N SER A 260 16.93 2.39 -8.06
CA SER A 260 18.16 3.07 -8.49
C SER A 260 18.27 4.44 -7.82
N PRO A 261 19.49 4.87 -7.48
CA PRO A 261 19.70 6.20 -6.95
C PRO A 261 19.46 7.26 -8.04
N TYR A 262 18.90 8.40 -7.63
CA TYR A 262 18.67 9.53 -8.52
C TYR A 262 19.12 10.84 -7.87
N SER A 263 19.34 11.87 -8.71
CA SER A 263 19.76 13.20 -8.28
C SER A 263 18.73 14.25 -8.69
N TYR A 264 18.26 15.03 -7.72
CA TYR A 264 17.38 16.18 -7.97
C TYR A 264 17.97 17.17 -9.01
N ARG A 265 19.28 17.40 -8.96
CA ARG A 265 19.97 18.29 -9.89
C ARG A 265 19.87 17.78 -11.33
N ARG A 266 20.13 16.48 -11.54
CA ARG A 266 20.00 15.86 -12.87
C ARG A 266 18.56 15.91 -13.39
N LEU A 267 17.57 15.70 -12.52
CA LEU A 267 16.16 15.77 -12.89
C LEU A 267 15.74 17.20 -13.27
N LYS A 268 16.20 18.22 -12.51
CA LYS A 268 16.02 19.62 -12.85
C LYS A 268 16.55 19.93 -14.26
N GLU A 269 17.79 19.53 -14.55
CA GLU A 269 18.44 19.76 -15.84
C GLU A 269 17.69 19.06 -16.99
N MET A 270 17.29 17.81 -16.78
CA MET A 270 16.56 17.02 -17.78
C MET A 270 15.17 17.58 -18.10
N LEU A 271 14.47 18.08 -17.10
CA LEU A 271 13.07 18.52 -17.22
C LEU A 271 12.92 20.04 -17.48
N GLY A 272 13.98 20.82 -17.31
CA GLY A 272 13.95 22.28 -17.47
C GLY A 272 13.05 22.99 -16.44
N ILE A 273 12.95 22.46 -15.20
CA ILE A 273 12.15 23.02 -14.10
C ILE A 273 13.02 23.25 -12.87
N ASP A 274 12.54 24.03 -11.90
CA ASP A 274 13.27 24.28 -10.67
C ASP A 274 13.34 23.04 -9.77
N ILE A 275 14.41 22.98 -8.95
CA ILE A 275 14.66 21.86 -8.05
C ILE A 275 13.54 21.68 -7.02
N ASP A 276 12.95 22.77 -6.56
CA ASP A 276 11.83 22.70 -5.60
C ASP A 276 10.57 22.14 -6.26
N THR A 277 10.31 22.48 -7.53
CA THR A 277 9.25 21.86 -8.31
C THR A 277 9.47 20.34 -8.49
N VAL A 278 10.72 19.89 -8.69
CA VAL A 278 11.04 18.44 -8.73
C VAL A 278 10.72 17.78 -7.40
N ARG A 279 11.12 18.42 -6.28
CA ARG A 279 10.83 17.91 -4.93
C ARG A 279 9.34 17.82 -4.65
N ASP A 280 8.58 18.87 -5.00
CA ASP A 280 7.13 18.90 -4.83
C ASP A 280 6.46 17.77 -5.62
N TYR A 281 6.83 17.56 -6.87
CA TYR A 281 6.24 16.51 -7.70
C TYR A 281 6.55 15.11 -7.18
N ILE A 282 7.77 14.87 -6.68
CA ILE A 282 8.10 13.60 -6.02
C ILE A 282 7.31 13.45 -4.71
N HIS A 283 7.18 14.52 -3.94
CA HIS A 283 6.37 14.52 -2.73
C HIS A 283 4.89 14.19 -3.04
N PHE A 284 4.30 14.79 -4.07
CA PHE A 284 2.92 14.50 -4.49
C PHE A 284 2.74 13.04 -4.91
N ALA A 285 3.71 12.46 -5.63
CA ALA A 285 3.70 11.05 -5.98
C ALA A 285 3.81 10.15 -4.72
N GLY A 286 4.58 10.57 -3.73
CA GLY A 286 4.69 9.93 -2.42
C GLY A 286 3.40 10.00 -1.62
N MET A 287 2.72 11.14 -1.62
CA MET A 287 1.41 11.31 -0.99
C MET A 287 0.35 10.43 -1.66
N ALA A 288 0.36 10.32 -2.98
CA ALA A 288 -0.50 9.41 -3.74
C ALA A 288 -0.13 7.92 -3.57
N LYS A 289 0.98 7.62 -2.86
CA LYS A 289 1.49 6.27 -2.61
C LYS A 289 1.83 5.46 -3.86
N ILE A 290 2.21 6.12 -4.95
CA ILE A 290 2.68 5.43 -6.15
C ILE A 290 4.19 5.31 -6.23
N LEU A 291 4.92 6.26 -5.60
CA LEU A 291 6.39 6.26 -5.51
C LEU A 291 6.83 6.53 -4.07
N PHE A 292 7.98 5.99 -3.70
CA PHE A 292 8.56 6.11 -2.36
C PHE A 292 10.05 6.41 -2.46
N GLU A 293 10.50 7.45 -1.75
CA GLU A 293 11.92 7.73 -1.59
C GLU A 293 12.51 6.94 -0.43
N VAL A 294 13.64 6.29 -0.67
CA VAL A 294 14.45 5.62 0.35
C VAL A 294 15.76 6.37 0.52
N GLN A 295 16.05 6.74 1.75
CA GLN A 295 17.26 7.48 2.12
C GLN A 295 18.44 6.51 2.36
N ALA A 296 19.65 7.02 2.17
CA ALA A 296 20.83 6.28 2.58
C ALA A 296 20.89 6.16 4.12
N PHE A 297 21.39 5.04 4.61
CA PHE A 297 21.69 4.85 6.02
C PHE A 297 22.99 5.59 6.37
N ALA A 298 22.92 6.48 7.34
CA ALA A 298 24.08 7.12 7.94
C ALA A 298 23.74 7.54 9.38
N TYR A 299 24.73 7.52 10.27
CA TYR A 299 24.52 7.92 11.66
C TYR A 299 24.25 9.41 11.85
N SER A 300 24.68 10.26 10.91
CA SER A 300 24.45 11.69 10.99
C SER A 300 23.49 12.18 9.91
N LEU A 301 22.52 13.00 10.30
CA LEU A 301 21.58 13.62 9.37
C LEU A 301 22.25 14.40 8.24
N PRO A 302 23.36 15.18 8.47
CA PRO A 302 24.08 15.85 7.38
C PRO A 302 24.72 14.89 6.39
N ALA A 303 25.26 13.75 6.83
CA ALA A 303 25.80 12.72 5.94
C ALA A 303 24.69 12.06 5.11
N GLN A 304 23.58 11.73 5.75
CA GLN A 304 22.39 11.18 5.08
C GLN A 304 21.83 12.14 4.01
N ALA A 305 21.71 13.44 4.33
CA ALA A 305 21.17 14.44 3.41
C ALA A 305 22.03 14.68 2.15
N ARG A 306 23.33 14.37 2.20
CA ARG A 306 24.25 14.50 1.06
C ARG A 306 24.19 13.34 0.07
N GLN A 307 23.64 12.21 0.51
CA GLN A 307 23.51 11.01 -0.33
C GLN A 307 22.33 11.14 -1.29
N ASN A 308 22.45 10.54 -2.47
CA ASN A 308 21.31 10.38 -3.36
C ASN A 308 20.25 9.50 -2.68
N LYS A 309 19.00 9.66 -3.08
CA LYS A 309 17.92 8.76 -2.66
C LYS A 309 17.66 7.70 -3.72
N LYS A 310 17.23 6.52 -3.32
CA LYS A 310 16.65 5.52 -4.23
C LYS A 310 15.13 5.76 -4.34
N ILE A 311 14.56 5.34 -5.46
CA ILE A 311 13.11 5.42 -5.70
C ILE A 311 12.53 4.01 -5.88
N TYR A 312 11.38 3.77 -5.28
CA TYR A 312 10.61 2.53 -5.41
C TYR A 312 9.16 2.84 -5.74
N CYS A 313 8.45 1.89 -6.36
CA CYS A 313 7.04 2.04 -6.66
C CYS A 313 6.18 1.08 -5.85
N ILE A 314 4.89 1.40 -5.75
CA ILE A 314 3.91 0.61 -4.99
C ILE A 314 3.66 -0.77 -5.59
N ASP A 315 3.85 -0.92 -6.91
CA ASP A 315 3.46 -2.11 -7.65
C ASP A 315 4.29 -2.27 -8.93
N THR A 316 4.81 -3.47 -9.14
CA THR A 316 5.67 -3.78 -10.28
C THR A 316 4.90 -3.85 -11.60
N GLY A 317 3.64 -4.27 -11.59
CA GLY A 317 2.76 -4.26 -12.75
C GLY A 317 2.47 -2.84 -13.22
N LEU A 318 2.19 -1.92 -12.29
CA LEU A 318 2.01 -0.51 -12.59
C LEU A 318 3.28 0.08 -13.23
N ARG A 319 4.47 -0.22 -12.68
CA ARG A 319 5.75 0.14 -13.26
C ARG A 319 5.88 -0.36 -14.70
N ASN A 320 5.56 -1.62 -14.94
CA ASN A 320 5.69 -2.25 -16.27
C ASN A 320 4.72 -1.69 -17.31
N ALA A 321 3.57 -1.16 -16.87
CA ALA A 321 2.60 -0.51 -17.76
C ALA A 321 3.00 0.90 -18.17
N VAL A 322 3.79 1.61 -17.33
CA VAL A 322 4.18 3.01 -17.51
C VAL A 322 5.55 3.14 -18.18
N SER A 323 6.49 2.26 -17.86
CA SER A 323 7.88 2.35 -18.32
C SER A 323 8.17 1.49 -19.54
N PHE A 324 9.26 1.79 -20.24
CA PHE A 324 9.79 0.89 -21.27
C PHE A 324 10.30 -0.40 -20.62
N ARG A 325 9.85 -1.55 -21.15
CA ARG A 325 10.32 -2.87 -20.72
C ARG A 325 11.70 -3.16 -21.31
N PHE A 326 12.69 -3.41 -20.45
CA PHE A 326 13.94 -4.04 -20.83
C PHE A 326 13.97 -5.45 -20.23
N SER A 327 14.32 -6.45 -21.01
CA SER A 327 14.33 -7.87 -20.63
C SER A 327 15.25 -8.23 -19.46
N LYS A 328 16.09 -7.30 -18.98
CA LYS A 328 17.08 -7.49 -17.91
C LYS A 328 16.69 -6.88 -16.56
N ASP A 329 15.44 -6.44 -16.39
CA ASP A 329 15.01 -5.67 -15.20
C ASP A 329 14.46 -6.53 -14.04
N GLU A 330 14.45 -7.88 -14.14
CA GLU A 330 13.88 -8.77 -13.10
C GLU A 330 14.51 -8.53 -11.72
N GLY A 331 15.81 -8.25 -11.65
CA GLY A 331 16.48 -7.91 -10.39
C GLY A 331 15.90 -6.66 -9.72
N LYS A 332 15.66 -5.60 -10.49
CA LYS A 332 15.04 -4.37 -9.97
C LYS A 332 13.59 -4.57 -9.56
N LEU A 333 12.84 -5.42 -10.27
CA LEU A 333 11.47 -5.76 -9.90
C LEU A 333 11.44 -6.56 -8.59
N ALA A 334 12.37 -7.51 -8.42
CA ALA A 334 12.51 -8.28 -7.19
C ALA A 334 12.91 -7.38 -6.01
N GLU A 335 13.88 -6.48 -6.19
CA GLU A 335 14.28 -5.50 -5.19
C GLU A 335 13.09 -4.59 -4.82
N ASN A 336 12.34 -4.09 -5.80
CA ASN A 336 11.14 -3.31 -5.54
C ASN A 336 10.05 -4.09 -4.79
N LEU A 337 9.89 -5.37 -5.08
CA LEU A 337 8.95 -6.24 -4.37
C LEU A 337 9.33 -6.40 -2.91
N VAL A 338 10.62 -6.61 -2.61
CA VAL A 338 11.15 -6.67 -1.24
C VAL A 338 10.89 -5.36 -0.51
N PHE A 339 11.12 -4.21 -1.15
CA PHE A 339 10.79 -2.90 -0.58
C PHE A 339 9.31 -2.82 -0.18
N VAL A 340 8.40 -3.19 -1.08
CA VAL A 340 6.94 -3.13 -0.81
C VAL A 340 6.57 -4.04 0.36
N GLU A 341 7.17 -5.22 0.47
CA GLU A 341 6.91 -6.16 1.56
C GLU A 341 7.41 -5.64 2.91
N LEU A 342 8.59 -5.01 2.94
CA LEU A 342 9.10 -4.33 4.13
C LEU A 342 8.16 -3.21 4.57
N MET A 343 7.70 -2.36 3.63
CA MET A 343 6.73 -1.30 3.92
C MET A 343 5.40 -1.86 4.43
N ARG A 344 4.93 -2.98 3.90
CA ARG A 344 3.71 -3.68 4.33
C ARG A 344 3.83 -4.18 5.77
N SER A 345 5.01 -4.63 6.15
CA SER A 345 5.33 -5.05 7.52
C SER A 345 5.52 -3.87 8.50
N GLY A 346 5.33 -2.64 8.03
CA GLY A 346 5.51 -1.42 8.83
C GLY A 346 6.96 -1.00 9.03
N VAL A 347 7.88 -1.54 8.24
CA VAL A 347 9.31 -1.24 8.28
C VAL A 347 9.65 -0.23 7.19
N ALA A 348 10.24 0.91 7.58
CA ALA A 348 10.80 1.88 6.64
C ALA A 348 12.31 1.58 6.48
N PRO A 349 12.74 0.96 5.36
CA PRO A 349 14.13 0.62 5.16
C PRO A 349 14.95 1.83 4.73
N TYR A 350 16.25 1.72 4.94
CA TYR A 350 17.29 2.56 4.31
C TYR A 350 18.03 1.69 3.29
N TYR A 351 18.84 2.30 2.42
CA TYR A 351 19.92 1.59 1.71
C TYR A 351 21.27 2.07 2.23
N TRP A 352 22.34 1.33 1.98
CA TRP A 352 23.68 1.79 2.37
C TRP A 352 24.63 1.75 1.17
N LYS A 353 25.56 2.70 1.13
CA LYS A 353 26.54 2.84 0.06
C LYS A 353 27.91 3.15 0.63
N GLY A 354 28.78 2.15 0.58
CA GLY A 354 30.22 2.26 0.75
C GLY A 354 30.95 2.12 -0.59
N SER A 355 32.01 1.31 -0.67
CA SER A 355 32.59 0.90 -1.94
C SER A 355 31.63 0.02 -2.73
N ARG A 356 30.88 -0.81 -2.02
CA ARG A 356 29.75 -1.61 -2.51
C ARG A 356 28.42 -1.03 -2.02
N GLU A 357 27.34 -1.72 -2.27
CA GLU A 357 25.99 -1.30 -1.90
C GLU A 357 25.30 -2.41 -1.12
N VAL A 358 24.47 -2.00 -0.14
CA VAL A 358 23.47 -2.85 0.51
C VAL A 358 22.10 -2.30 0.18
N ASP A 359 21.24 -3.12 -0.42
CA ASP A 359 19.95 -2.68 -0.95
C ASP A 359 19.02 -2.20 0.16
N PHE A 360 18.96 -2.94 1.29
CA PHE A 360 18.13 -2.56 2.42
C PHE A 360 18.85 -2.71 3.75
N VAL A 361 18.75 -1.67 4.56
CA VAL A 361 19.19 -1.65 5.97
C VAL A 361 17.98 -1.35 6.83
N ILE A 362 17.67 -2.25 7.74
CA ILE A 362 16.57 -2.12 8.69
C ILE A 362 17.17 -1.84 10.06
N LYS A 363 16.75 -0.73 10.66
CA LYS A 363 17.14 -0.40 12.04
C LYS A 363 16.02 -0.77 12.99
N SER A 364 16.29 -1.70 13.89
CA SER A 364 15.36 -2.14 14.94
C SER A 364 15.34 -1.16 16.11
N LYS A 365 14.34 -1.29 16.99
CA LYS A 365 14.19 -0.42 18.19
C LYS A 365 15.34 -0.56 19.19
N ASP A 366 15.97 -1.72 19.24
CA ASP A 366 17.15 -2.03 20.06
C ASP A 366 18.47 -1.56 19.42
N ASN A 367 18.40 -0.79 18.32
CA ASN A 367 19.52 -0.31 17.50
C ASN A 367 20.29 -1.41 16.77
N THR A 368 19.78 -2.61 16.68
CA THR A 368 20.36 -3.64 15.79
C THR A 368 20.03 -3.33 14.33
N LEU A 369 20.90 -3.79 13.44
CA LEU A 369 20.81 -3.57 12.00
C LEU A 369 20.65 -4.92 11.29
N THR A 370 19.68 -5.03 10.41
CA THR A 370 19.57 -6.14 9.46
C THR A 370 19.90 -5.62 8.09
N ALA A 371 20.85 -6.27 7.41
CA ALA A 371 21.30 -5.91 6.06
C ALA A 371 20.77 -6.94 5.06
N ILE A 372 20.14 -6.49 3.97
CA ILE A 372 19.53 -7.36 2.97
C ILE A 372 19.98 -6.91 1.58
N ASN A 373 20.55 -7.84 0.80
CA ASN A 373 20.74 -7.69 -0.63
C ASN A 373 19.75 -8.55 -1.41
N VAL A 374 19.36 -8.12 -2.61
CA VAL A 374 18.44 -8.85 -3.47
C VAL A 374 19.12 -9.21 -4.78
N CYS A 375 19.45 -10.47 -4.91
CA CYS A 375 20.11 -11.03 -6.09
C CYS A 375 19.20 -12.01 -6.85
N TYR A 376 18.32 -11.48 -7.72
CA TYR A 376 17.38 -12.29 -8.50
C TYR A 376 17.99 -12.73 -9.84
N SER A 377 19.08 -13.52 -9.74
CA SER A 377 19.82 -14.08 -10.87
C SER A 377 20.20 -15.53 -10.58
N ASP A 378 20.63 -16.28 -11.63
CA ASP A 378 20.97 -17.70 -11.50
C ASP A 378 22.30 -17.92 -10.74
N ALA A 379 23.18 -16.90 -10.70
CA ALA A 379 24.40 -16.91 -9.93
C ALA A 379 24.49 -15.65 -9.07
N ILE A 380 25.02 -15.76 -7.87
CA ILE A 380 25.23 -14.63 -6.95
C ILE A 380 26.63 -14.06 -7.22
N PRO A 381 26.75 -12.82 -7.71
CA PRO A 381 28.04 -12.18 -7.89
C PRO A 381 28.72 -11.88 -6.55
N ASP A 382 30.05 -11.96 -6.50
CA ASP A 382 30.85 -11.69 -5.29
C ASP A 382 30.55 -10.33 -4.65
N ARG A 383 30.23 -9.33 -5.46
CA ARG A 383 29.88 -7.98 -4.99
C ARG A 383 28.72 -7.95 -3.98
N GLU A 384 27.79 -8.92 -4.03
CA GLU A 384 26.64 -9.01 -3.10
C GLU A 384 27.14 -9.41 -1.71
N TYR A 385 28.08 -10.36 -1.65
CA TYR A 385 28.73 -10.77 -0.40
C TYR A 385 29.67 -9.68 0.12
N GLU A 386 30.48 -9.07 -0.76
CA GLU A 386 31.40 -8.00 -0.41
C GLU A 386 30.66 -6.81 0.22
N GLY A 387 29.52 -6.40 -0.32
CA GLY A 387 28.72 -5.29 0.23
C GLY A 387 28.23 -5.57 1.64
N LEU A 388 27.73 -6.78 1.91
CA LEU A 388 27.28 -7.18 3.25
C LEU A 388 28.44 -7.31 4.24
N ARG A 389 29.60 -7.84 3.81
CA ARG A 389 30.81 -7.93 4.66
C ARG A 389 31.34 -6.53 4.99
N GLU A 390 31.48 -5.64 4.00
CA GLU A 390 31.91 -4.25 4.21
C GLU A 390 30.96 -3.53 5.20
N PHE A 391 29.66 -3.73 5.07
CA PHE A 391 28.67 -3.19 5.99
C PHE A 391 28.84 -3.77 7.40
N ALA A 392 29.03 -5.07 7.52
CA ALA A 392 29.26 -5.73 8.81
C ALA A 392 30.55 -5.27 9.49
N GLU A 393 31.63 -5.06 8.73
CA GLU A 393 32.91 -4.51 9.24
C GLU A 393 32.74 -3.07 9.76
N GLU A 394 31.95 -2.20 9.03
CA GLU A 394 31.74 -0.80 9.43
C GLU A 394 30.89 -0.68 10.70
N PHE A 395 29.85 -1.51 10.83
CA PHE A 395 28.85 -1.39 11.90
C PHE A 395 29.01 -2.42 13.04
N GLY A 396 29.88 -3.41 12.87
CA GLY A 396 30.30 -4.39 13.89
C GLY A 396 29.13 -5.17 14.50
N ASP A 397 29.18 -5.39 15.81
CA ASP A 397 28.22 -6.20 16.58
C ASP A 397 26.76 -5.76 16.49
N LYS A 398 26.50 -4.60 15.87
CA LYS A 398 25.14 -4.14 15.63
C LYS A 398 24.45 -4.85 14.46
N VAL A 399 25.24 -5.42 13.56
CA VAL A 399 24.71 -6.12 12.38
C VAL A 399 24.32 -7.53 12.77
N LYS A 400 23.05 -7.88 12.58
CA LYS A 400 22.54 -9.22 12.81
C LYS A 400 22.18 -9.87 11.48
N GLU A 401 22.63 -11.09 11.29
CA GLU A 401 22.20 -12.00 10.21
C GLU A 401 22.02 -11.32 8.85
N PRO A 402 23.12 -10.91 8.17
CA PRO A 402 23.01 -10.36 6.84
C PRO A 402 22.41 -11.41 5.88
N ILE A 403 21.51 -10.95 4.99
CA ILE A 403 20.70 -11.82 4.14
C ILE A 403 20.92 -11.46 2.67
N ILE A 404 21.08 -12.47 1.81
CA ILE A 404 20.93 -12.34 0.37
C ILE A 404 19.62 -13.05 -0.04
N LEU A 405 18.66 -12.28 -0.56
CA LEU A 405 17.45 -12.83 -1.15
C LEU A 405 17.72 -13.24 -2.58
N THR A 406 17.68 -14.53 -2.82
CA THR A 406 18.11 -15.16 -4.07
C THR A 406 16.92 -15.52 -4.96
N LYS A 407 17.16 -15.81 -6.23
CA LYS A 407 16.13 -16.35 -7.13
C LYS A 407 15.64 -17.72 -6.66
N ASP A 408 16.59 -18.64 -6.35
CA ASP A 408 16.27 -20.02 -5.98
C ASP A 408 17.36 -20.72 -5.12
N TYR A 409 18.49 -20.07 -4.89
CA TYR A 409 19.60 -20.65 -4.14
C TYR A 409 19.39 -20.49 -2.64
N GLU A 410 19.57 -21.58 -1.90
CA GLU A 410 19.46 -21.62 -0.43
C GLU A 410 20.76 -22.18 0.17
N ALA A 411 21.45 -21.38 0.98
CA ALA A 411 22.68 -21.78 1.68
C ALA A 411 22.99 -20.79 2.81
N THR A 412 24.01 -21.13 3.61
CA THR A 412 24.63 -20.19 4.53
C THR A 412 26.13 -20.12 4.19
N ASP A 413 26.61 -18.92 3.90
CA ASP A 413 28.04 -18.66 3.63
C ASP A 413 28.60 -17.78 4.75
N GLY A 414 29.33 -18.41 5.68
CA GLY A 414 29.78 -17.76 6.92
C GLY A 414 28.55 -17.30 7.75
N GLU A 415 28.45 -15.98 7.95
CA GLU A 415 27.33 -15.35 8.68
C GLU A 415 26.18 -14.89 7.73
N ILE A 416 26.34 -15.03 6.42
CA ILE A 416 25.37 -14.56 5.42
C ILE A 416 24.42 -15.68 5.06
N ALA A 417 23.12 -15.46 5.29
CA ALA A 417 22.07 -16.39 4.89
C ALA A 417 21.59 -16.09 3.47
N CYS A 418 21.64 -17.07 2.57
CA CYS A 418 21.04 -17.00 1.23
C CYS A 418 19.67 -17.66 1.28
N ILE A 419 18.60 -16.89 1.03
CA ILE A 419 17.22 -17.34 1.16
C ILE A 419 16.49 -17.09 -0.16
N PRO A 420 15.83 -18.10 -0.77
CA PRO A 420 14.99 -17.89 -1.93
C PRO A 420 13.89 -16.86 -1.69
N LEU A 421 13.74 -15.90 -2.60
CA LEU A 421 12.77 -14.80 -2.48
C LEU A 421 11.34 -15.30 -2.23
N TRP A 422 10.91 -16.35 -2.97
CA TRP A 422 9.59 -16.93 -2.78
C TRP A 422 9.35 -17.45 -1.36
N LYS A 423 10.38 -18.05 -0.75
CA LYS A 423 10.33 -18.58 0.62
C LYS A 423 10.24 -17.45 1.63
N TRP A 424 11.10 -16.43 1.49
CA TRP A 424 11.09 -15.24 2.34
C TRP A 424 9.75 -14.51 2.31
N LEU A 425 9.13 -14.34 1.12
CA LEU A 425 7.83 -13.70 0.97
C LEU A 425 6.69 -14.46 1.69
N LEU A 426 6.74 -15.80 1.69
CA LEU A 426 5.73 -16.64 2.32
C LEU A 426 5.94 -16.80 3.84
N GLU A 427 7.17 -16.73 4.33
CA GLU A 427 7.50 -16.84 5.76
C GLU A 427 7.22 -15.52 6.51
N ASN A 428 7.35 -14.38 5.85
CA ASN A 428 6.96 -13.08 6.41
C ASN A 428 5.43 -12.93 6.62
N GLU A 429 4.64 -13.84 6.08
CA GLU A 429 3.19 -13.91 6.35
C GLU A 429 2.87 -14.11 7.84
N SER A 430 3.78 -14.72 8.59
CA SER A 430 3.61 -15.10 9.99
C SER A 430 4.09 -14.04 10.99
N ARG A 431 4.79 -13.00 10.52
CA ARG A 431 5.27 -11.89 11.33
C ARG A 431 4.35 -10.68 11.24
#